data_805004150372975a1a0c975f82d4596c
#
_entry.id   805004150372975a1a0c975f82d4596c
#
_cell.length_a   1.000
_cell.length_b   1.000
_cell.length_c   1.000
_cell.angle_alpha   90.00
_cell.angle_beta   90.00
_cell.angle_gamma   90.00
#
_symmetry.space_group_name_H-M   'P 1'
#
loop_
_entity.id
_entity.type
_entity.pdbx_description
1 polymer ?
#
loop_
_entity_poly.entity_id
_entity_poly.type
_entity_poly.pdbx_seq_one_letter_code
_entity_poly.pdbx_strand_id
1 'polypeptide(L)'
;MEREAELSLRRQLKDMVLDVLHDKNKIELPQSLIMSEHDRLKSELEKNLKQQGVDAKKIASASESVLVEQAKKRVSLQIILAEMIKQNNLKADPKKVREMVEHAASGYEDQKAVIDWYYSDQKNLAEVEVLVLEDNVVDWVLEHADVTEKECTFD
;
A
#
# COMPACT_ATOMS: atom_id res chain seq x y z
N MET A 1 -19.50 11.09 -7.04
CA MET A 1 -19.99 9.71 -7.26
C MET A 1 -19.14 8.94 -8.27
N GLU A 2 -19.01 9.34 -9.53
CA GLU A 2 -18.16 8.65 -10.52
C GLU A 2 -16.68 8.55 -10.08
N ARG A 3 -16.13 9.62 -9.54
CA ARG A 3 -14.73 9.69 -9.09
C ARG A 3 -14.43 8.77 -7.90
N GLU A 4 -15.40 8.59 -7.00
CA GLU A 4 -15.27 7.64 -5.88
C GLU A 4 -15.35 6.20 -6.35
N ALA A 5 -16.18 5.91 -7.35
CA ALA A 5 -16.27 4.59 -7.97
C ALA A 5 -14.98 4.23 -8.71
N GLU A 6 -14.38 5.17 -9.45
CA GLU A 6 -13.08 4.98 -10.12
C GLU A 6 -11.95 4.71 -9.11
N LEU A 7 -11.90 5.46 -8.01
CA LEU A 7 -10.89 5.25 -6.96
C LEU A 7 -11.07 3.91 -6.26
N SER A 8 -12.31 3.51 -6.01
CA SER A 8 -12.61 2.19 -5.43
C SER A 8 -12.21 1.05 -6.36
N LEU A 9 -12.56 1.17 -7.65
CA LEU A 9 -12.19 0.20 -8.67
C LEU A 9 -10.67 0.09 -8.82
N ARG A 10 -9.98 1.22 -8.85
CA ARG A 10 -8.50 1.27 -8.92
C ARG A 10 -7.86 0.58 -7.72
N ARG A 11 -8.40 0.79 -6.51
CA ARG A 11 -7.93 0.13 -5.30
C ARG A 11 -8.13 -1.38 -5.38
N GLN A 12 -9.30 -1.84 -5.82
CA GLN A 12 -9.58 -3.27 -5.99
C GLN A 12 -8.65 -3.91 -7.02
N LEU A 13 -8.41 -3.25 -8.15
CA LEU A 13 -7.46 -3.72 -9.17
C LEU A 13 -6.04 -3.82 -8.60
N LYS A 14 -5.61 -2.83 -7.83
CA LYS A 14 -4.31 -2.84 -7.16
C LYS A 14 -4.19 -4.03 -6.21
N ASP A 15 -5.18 -4.25 -5.36
CA ASP A 15 -5.19 -5.36 -4.42
C ASP A 15 -5.15 -6.71 -5.14
N MET A 16 -5.93 -6.87 -6.21
CA MET A 16 -5.92 -8.09 -7.03
C MET A 16 -4.56 -8.34 -7.69
N VAL A 17 -3.93 -7.33 -8.24
CA VAL A 17 -2.59 -7.44 -8.85
C VAL A 17 -1.55 -7.83 -7.80
N LEU A 18 -1.58 -7.21 -6.63
CA LEU A 18 -0.67 -7.51 -5.54
C LEU A 18 -0.87 -8.94 -5.01
N ASP A 19 -2.11 -9.40 -4.91
CA ASP A 19 -2.42 -10.78 -4.51
C ASP A 19 -1.88 -11.79 -5.53
N VAL A 20 -2.05 -11.55 -6.80
CA VAL A 20 -1.52 -12.40 -7.88
C VAL A 20 0.01 -12.42 -7.86
N LEU A 21 0.66 -11.29 -7.65
CA LEU A 21 2.12 -11.20 -7.53
C LEU A 21 2.62 -12.00 -6.32
N HIS A 22 1.95 -11.90 -5.18
CA HIS A 22 2.29 -12.67 -3.99
C HIS A 22 2.13 -14.18 -4.22
N ASP A 23 1.04 -14.61 -4.82
CA ASP A 23 0.71 -16.03 -5.04
C ASP A 23 1.65 -16.70 -6.07
N LYS A 24 2.01 -15.95 -7.12
CA LYS A 24 2.87 -16.48 -8.19
C LYS A 24 4.36 -16.44 -7.88
N ASN A 25 4.80 -15.57 -6.98
CA ASN A 25 6.21 -15.39 -6.62
C ASN A 25 6.45 -15.81 -5.17
N LYS A 26 6.44 -17.10 -4.91
CA LYS A 26 6.81 -17.64 -3.60
C LYS A 26 8.32 -17.55 -3.43
N ILE A 27 8.75 -16.63 -2.58
CA ILE A 27 10.16 -16.41 -2.24
C ILE A 27 10.42 -16.76 -0.79
N GLU A 28 11.66 -17.18 -0.48
CA GLU A 28 12.09 -17.31 0.90
C GLU A 28 12.21 -15.93 1.54
N LEU A 29 11.53 -15.75 2.67
CA LEU A 29 11.52 -14.48 3.38
C LEU A 29 12.50 -14.54 4.56
N PRO A 30 13.38 -13.54 4.73
CA PRO A 30 14.21 -13.41 5.93
C PRO A 30 13.33 -13.28 7.19
N GLN A 31 13.57 -14.13 8.17
CA GLN A 31 12.77 -14.18 9.40
C GLN A 31 12.84 -12.87 10.17
N SER A 32 13.98 -12.20 10.13
CA SER A 32 14.16 -10.88 10.75
C SER A 32 13.23 -9.80 10.19
N LEU A 33 12.98 -9.82 8.87
CA LEU A 33 12.06 -8.88 8.22
C LEU A 33 10.60 -9.18 8.59
N ILE A 34 10.24 -10.47 8.64
CA ILE A 34 8.90 -10.89 9.06
C ILE A 34 8.64 -10.45 10.50
N MET A 35 9.58 -10.65 11.41
CA MET A 35 9.44 -10.24 12.81
C MET A 35 9.33 -8.72 12.96
N SER A 36 10.15 -7.97 12.24
CA SER A 36 10.10 -6.51 12.26
C SER A 36 8.76 -5.97 11.75
N GLU A 37 8.24 -6.52 10.67
CA GLU A 37 6.94 -6.11 10.14
C GLU A 37 5.77 -6.58 11.03
N HIS A 38 5.88 -7.76 11.62
CA HIS A 38 4.92 -8.25 12.60
C HIS A 38 4.82 -7.30 13.81
N ASP A 39 5.96 -6.89 14.37
CA ASP A 39 6.00 -5.98 15.53
C ASP A 39 5.42 -4.60 15.17
N ARG A 40 5.67 -4.14 13.95
CA ARG A 40 5.07 -2.91 13.42
C ARG A 40 3.55 -3.00 13.32
N LEU A 41 3.05 -4.07 12.72
CA LEU A 41 1.60 -4.33 12.58
C LEU A 41 0.91 -4.46 13.94
N LYS A 42 1.55 -5.15 14.88
CA LYS A 42 1.05 -5.29 16.24
C LYS A 42 0.94 -3.95 16.96
N SER A 43 2.00 -3.13 16.87
CA SER A 43 2.00 -1.77 17.45
C SER A 43 0.93 -0.88 16.83
N GLU A 44 0.72 -0.96 15.52
CA GLU A 44 -0.30 -0.21 14.80
C GLU A 44 -1.71 -0.65 15.24
N LEU A 45 -1.95 -1.96 15.34
CA LEU A 45 -3.21 -2.51 15.84
C LEU A 45 -3.49 -2.07 17.27
N GLU A 46 -2.50 -2.15 18.16
CA GLU A 46 -2.63 -1.70 19.55
C GLU A 46 -2.97 -0.21 19.67
N LYS A 47 -2.37 0.64 18.85
CA LYS A 47 -2.68 2.07 18.80
C LYS A 47 -4.12 2.32 18.36
N ASN A 48 -4.57 1.64 17.30
CA ASN A 48 -5.92 1.77 16.78
C ASN A 48 -6.97 1.29 17.80
N LEU A 49 -6.72 0.16 18.48
CA LEU A 49 -7.62 -0.37 19.51
C LEU A 49 -7.70 0.55 20.73
N LYS A 50 -6.57 1.14 21.16
CA LYS A 50 -6.55 2.13 22.24
C LYS A 50 -7.37 3.38 21.90
N GLN A 51 -7.30 3.85 20.67
CA GLN A 51 -8.11 4.98 20.20
C GLN A 51 -9.61 4.66 20.19
N GLN A 52 -9.98 3.40 19.98
CA GLN A 52 -11.36 2.93 19.99
C GLN A 52 -11.86 2.52 21.40
N GLY A 53 -11.01 2.62 22.43
CA GLY A 53 -11.36 2.27 23.81
C GLY A 53 -11.51 0.75 24.05
N VAL A 54 -10.96 -0.08 23.17
CA VAL A 54 -11.04 -1.54 23.26
C VAL A 54 -9.78 -2.11 23.95
N ASP A 55 -9.97 -3.16 24.77
CA ASP A 55 -8.87 -3.83 25.44
C ASP A 55 -7.97 -4.59 24.42
N ALA A 56 -6.85 -3.95 24.10
CA ALA A 56 -5.91 -4.42 23.08
C ALA A 56 -5.31 -5.80 23.39
N LYS A 57 -5.19 -6.18 24.68
CA LYS A 57 -4.53 -7.44 25.07
C LYS A 57 -5.33 -8.69 24.68
N LYS A 58 -6.66 -8.63 24.73
CA LYS A 58 -7.51 -9.77 24.39
C LYS A 58 -7.59 -10.01 22.88
N ILE A 59 -7.51 -8.95 22.10
CA ILE A 59 -7.61 -9.04 20.63
C ILE A 59 -6.25 -9.37 20.01
N ALA A 60 -5.17 -8.84 20.57
CA ALA A 60 -3.81 -9.10 20.06
C ALA A 60 -3.45 -10.58 20.07
N SER A 61 -3.81 -11.32 21.12
CA SER A 61 -3.53 -12.76 21.21
C SER A 61 -4.37 -13.60 20.24
N ALA A 62 -5.61 -13.20 19.96
CA ALA A 62 -6.47 -13.89 19.00
C ALA A 62 -6.08 -13.62 17.53
N SER A 63 -5.34 -12.53 17.28
CA SER A 63 -4.95 -12.08 15.93
C SER A 63 -3.50 -12.43 15.57
N GLU A 64 -2.74 -13.11 16.44
CA GLU A 64 -1.31 -13.36 16.25
C GLU A 64 -1.01 -14.09 14.94
N SER A 65 -1.75 -15.16 14.62
CA SER A 65 -1.58 -15.90 13.37
C SER A 65 -1.91 -15.06 12.14
N VAL A 66 -2.93 -14.22 12.23
CA VAL A 66 -3.33 -13.30 11.15
C VAL A 66 -2.25 -12.24 10.94
N LEU A 67 -1.68 -11.69 12.01
CA LEU A 67 -0.61 -10.70 11.94
C LEU A 67 0.66 -11.29 11.30
N VAL A 68 1.01 -12.53 11.62
CA VAL A 68 2.15 -13.22 11.01
C VAL A 68 1.93 -13.42 9.50
N GLU A 69 0.75 -13.86 9.09
CA GLU A 69 0.44 -14.03 7.66
C GLU A 69 0.42 -12.67 6.91
N GLN A 70 -0.11 -11.64 7.50
CA GLN A 70 -0.07 -10.29 6.94
C GLN A 70 1.37 -9.75 6.86
N ALA A 71 2.20 -9.99 7.87
CA ALA A 71 3.60 -9.61 7.85
C ALA A 71 4.36 -10.31 6.72
N LYS A 72 4.17 -11.61 6.57
CA LYS A 72 4.76 -12.39 5.46
C LYS A 72 4.33 -11.83 4.10
N LYS A 73 3.05 -11.58 3.91
CA LYS A 73 2.50 -11.02 2.67
C LYS A 73 3.11 -9.65 2.36
N ARG A 74 3.17 -8.74 3.34
CA ARG A 74 3.76 -7.40 3.16
C ARG A 74 5.25 -7.46 2.82
N VAL A 75 6.03 -8.25 3.55
CA VAL A 75 7.47 -8.43 3.28
C VAL A 75 7.70 -9.02 1.90
N SER A 76 6.94 -10.05 1.51
CA SER A 76 6.99 -10.64 0.18
C SER A 76 6.72 -9.61 -0.91
N LEU A 77 5.65 -8.83 -0.77
CA LEU A 77 5.31 -7.78 -1.73
C LEU A 77 6.36 -6.69 -1.82
N GLN A 78 6.93 -6.26 -0.70
CA GLN A 78 8.00 -5.27 -0.70
C GLN A 78 9.22 -5.75 -1.51
N ILE A 79 9.61 -7.01 -1.34
CA ILE A 79 10.74 -7.58 -2.07
C ILE A 79 10.40 -7.72 -3.56
N ILE A 80 9.22 -8.23 -3.89
CA ILE A 80 8.77 -8.40 -5.28
C ILE A 80 8.70 -7.05 -6.00
N LEU A 81 8.08 -6.05 -5.37
CA LEU A 81 7.95 -4.71 -5.92
C LEU A 81 9.32 -4.04 -6.11
N ALA A 82 10.21 -4.15 -5.13
CA ALA A 82 11.57 -3.62 -5.23
C ALA A 82 12.34 -4.24 -6.41
N GLU A 83 12.22 -5.55 -6.60
CA GLU A 83 12.87 -6.22 -7.72
C GLU A 83 12.27 -5.84 -9.06
N MET A 84 10.94 -5.75 -9.17
CA MET A 84 10.27 -5.29 -10.39
C MET A 84 10.64 -3.85 -10.76
N ILE A 85 10.69 -2.96 -9.80
CA ILE A 85 11.12 -1.57 -9.98
C ILE A 85 12.55 -1.53 -10.53
N LYS A 86 13.43 -2.33 -9.95
CA LYS A 86 14.83 -2.41 -10.35
C LYS A 86 15.00 -3.00 -11.76
N GLN A 87 14.36 -4.14 -12.04
CA GLN A 87 14.48 -4.83 -13.33
C GLN A 87 13.91 -4.03 -14.49
N ASN A 88 12.79 -3.34 -14.28
CA ASN A 88 12.11 -2.55 -15.30
C ASN A 88 12.51 -1.07 -15.27
N ASN A 89 13.45 -0.70 -14.41
CA ASN A 89 13.95 0.67 -14.26
C ASN A 89 12.83 1.71 -14.06
N LEU A 90 11.82 1.33 -13.27
CA LEU A 90 10.67 2.16 -12.99
C LEU A 90 11.09 3.30 -12.05
N LYS A 91 10.62 4.50 -12.36
CA LYS A 91 10.90 5.71 -11.56
C LYS A 91 9.58 6.38 -11.19
N ALA A 92 9.54 6.98 -10.00
CA ALA A 92 8.42 7.81 -9.61
C ALA A 92 8.37 9.05 -10.52
N ASP A 93 7.24 9.24 -11.20
CA ASP A 93 7.02 10.45 -11.99
C ASP A 93 6.75 11.63 -11.05
N PRO A 94 7.55 12.69 -11.09
CA PRO A 94 7.35 13.88 -10.25
C PRO A 94 5.96 14.51 -10.37
N LYS A 95 5.32 14.38 -11.54
CA LYS A 95 3.95 14.86 -11.76
C LYS A 95 2.95 14.04 -10.97
N LYS A 96 3.05 12.71 -11.02
CA LYS A 96 2.19 11.80 -10.25
C LYS A 96 2.40 11.97 -8.75
N VAL A 97 3.65 12.16 -8.30
CA VAL A 97 3.97 12.46 -6.90
C VAL A 97 3.25 13.73 -6.45
N ARG A 98 3.33 14.80 -7.25
CA ARG A 98 2.67 16.05 -6.96
C ARG A 98 1.14 15.92 -6.91
N GLU A 99 0.55 15.26 -7.88
CA GLU A 99 -0.90 15.00 -7.92
C GLU A 99 -1.36 14.23 -6.68
N MET A 100 -0.57 13.24 -6.23
CA MET A 100 -0.89 12.46 -5.04
C MET A 100 -0.78 13.29 -3.76
N VAL A 101 0.23 14.17 -3.65
CA VAL A 101 0.37 15.12 -2.53
C VAL A 101 -0.80 16.13 -2.52
N GLU A 102 -1.15 16.69 -3.67
CA GLU A 102 -2.28 17.62 -3.81
C GLU A 102 -3.62 16.93 -3.46
N HIS A 103 -3.77 15.68 -3.88
CA HIS A 103 -4.95 14.88 -3.50
C HIS A 103 -5.01 14.61 -1.99
N ALA A 104 -3.88 14.27 -1.36
CA ALA A 104 -3.80 14.09 0.09
C ALA A 104 -4.12 15.39 0.84
N ALA A 105 -3.67 16.53 0.31
CA ALA A 105 -3.95 17.85 0.89
C ALA A 105 -5.40 18.31 0.71
N SER A 106 -6.13 17.77 -0.26
CA SER A 106 -7.49 18.23 -0.60
C SER A 106 -8.53 18.10 0.52
N GLY A 107 -8.27 17.21 1.50
CA GLY A 107 -9.11 17.02 2.69
C GLY A 107 -8.84 18.00 3.84
N TYR A 108 -7.86 18.88 3.72
CA TYR A 108 -7.45 19.82 4.75
C TYR A 108 -7.85 21.27 4.40
N GLU A 109 -8.13 22.09 5.42
CA GLU A 109 -8.50 23.50 5.23
C GLU A 109 -7.32 24.31 4.64
N ASP A 110 -6.10 24.06 5.12
CA ASP A 110 -4.87 24.67 4.60
C ASP A 110 -4.08 23.69 3.76
N GLN A 111 -4.51 23.52 2.50
CA GLN A 111 -3.87 22.63 1.54
C GLN A 111 -2.41 22.99 1.29
N LYS A 112 -2.11 24.30 1.29
CA LYS A 112 -0.76 24.77 1.03
C LYS A 112 0.22 24.35 2.13
N ALA A 113 -0.18 24.50 3.39
CA ALA A 113 0.64 24.08 4.52
C ALA A 113 0.93 22.57 4.49
N VAL A 114 -0.03 21.75 4.07
CA VAL A 114 0.15 20.30 3.93
C VAL A 114 1.11 19.97 2.78
N ILE A 115 0.98 20.62 1.64
CA ILE A 115 1.89 20.44 0.50
C ILE A 115 3.31 20.85 0.90
N ASP A 116 3.48 22.01 1.53
CA ASP A 116 4.78 22.51 1.98
C ASP A 116 5.39 21.55 3.02
N TRP A 117 4.59 20.94 3.88
CA TRP A 117 5.04 19.90 4.83
C TRP A 117 5.61 18.66 4.12
N TYR A 118 4.94 18.16 3.08
CA TYR A 118 5.43 17.03 2.29
C TYR A 118 6.78 17.34 1.61
N TYR A 119 6.94 18.56 1.09
CA TYR A 119 8.15 18.98 0.41
C TYR A 119 9.26 19.47 1.34
N SER A 120 8.96 19.72 2.62
CA SER A 120 9.96 20.17 3.60
C SER A 120 10.89 19.07 4.09
N ASP A 121 10.42 17.81 4.08
CA ASP A 121 11.22 16.66 4.50
C ASP A 121 11.23 15.57 3.43
N GLN A 122 12.44 15.20 3.01
CA GLN A 122 12.65 14.16 2.00
C GLN A 122 12.04 12.81 2.42
N LYS A 123 11.91 12.54 3.72
CA LYS A 123 11.27 11.32 4.22
C LYS A 123 9.78 11.28 3.92
N ASN A 124 9.09 12.41 4.12
CA ASN A 124 7.67 12.52 3.84
C ASN A 124 7.37 12.34 2.35
N LEU A 125 8.25 12.92 1.52
CA LEU A 125 8.14 12.79 0.07
C LEU A 125 8.44 11.36 -0.39
N ALA A 126 9.42 10.68 0.22
CA ALA A 126 9.78 9.30 -0.08
C ALA A 126 8.61 8.33 0.13
N GLU A 127 7.77 8.53 1.14
CA GLU A 127 6.56 7.72 1.36
C GLU A 127 5.58 7.83 0.18
N VAL A 128 5.40 9.04 -0.36
CA VAL A 128 4.55 9.28 -1.53
C VAL A 128 5.18 8.69 -2.80
N GLU A 129 6.49 8.81 -2.96
CA GLU A 129 7.23 8.22 -4.08
C GLU A 129 7.07 6.69 -4.11
N VAL A 130 7.11 6.02 -2.96
CA VAL A 130 6.87 4.57 -2.87
C VAL A 130 5.46 4.22 -3.35
N LEU A 131 4.44 4.97 -2.98
CA LEU A 131 3.07 4.74 -3.44
C LEU A 131 2.93 4.94 -4.95
N VAL A 132 3.58 5.94 -5.51
CA VAL A 132 3.62 6.17 -6.97
C VAL A 132 4.34 5.02 -7.69
N LEU A 133 5.43 4.51 -7.12
CA LEU A 133 6.15 3.37 -7.68
C LEU A 133 5.30 2.09 -7.62
N GLU A 134 4.56 1.84 -6.55
CA GLU A 134 3.60 0.74 -6.48
C GLU A 134 2.54 0.85 -7.58
N ASP A 135 1.99 2.03 -7.80
CA ASP A 135 1.01 2.27 -8.86
C ASP A 135 1.62 2.05 -10.26
N ASN A 136 2.86 2.45 -10.46
CA ASN A 136 3.58 2.20 -11.71
C ASN A 136 3.80 0.70 -11.95
N VAL A 137 4.11 -0.08 -10.91
CA VAL A 137 4.22 -1.54 -11.01
C VAL A 137 2.87 -2.15 -11.38
N VAL A 138 1.78 -1.71 -10.76
CA VAL A 138 0.42 -2.17 -11.09
C VAL A 138 0.08 -1.87 -12.54
N ASP A 139 0.36 -0.65 -13.01
CA ASP A 139 0.15 -0.26 -14.42
C ASP A 139 0.97 -1.15 -15.36
N TRP A 140 2.23 -1.39 -15.04
CA TRP A 140 3.11 -2.25 -15.84
C TRP A 140 2.58 -3.70 -15.92
N VAL A 141 2.11 -4.27 -14.81
CA VAL A 141 1.51 -5.61 -14.78
C VAL A 141 0.22 -5.65 -15.61
N LEU A 142 -0.63 -4.65 -15.51
CA LEU A 142 -1.88 -4.57 -16.29
C LEU A 142 -1.63 -4.45 -17.79
N GLU A 143 -0.57 -3.75 -18.20
CA GLU A 143 -0.16 -3.63 -19.60
C GLU A 143 0.39 -4.95 -20.18
N HIS A 144 1.02 -5.79 -19.35
CA HIS A 144 1.69 -7.02 -19.76
C HIS A 144 0.91 -8.30 -19.40
N ALA A 145 -0.25 -8.19 -18.76
CA ALA A 145 -1.12 -9.30 -18.40
C ALA A 145 -2.41 -9.31 -19.22
N ASP A 146 -2.97 -10.51 -19.43
CA ASP A 146 -4.31 -10.67 -19.98
C ASP A 146 -5.33 -10.30 -18.90
N VAL A 147 -5.98 -9.16 -19.06
CA VAL A 147 -7.03 -8.68 -18.15
C VAL A 147 -8.38 -9.05 -18.71
N THR A 148 -9.18 -9.78 -17.94
CA THR A 148 -10.58 -10.05 -18.24
C THR A 148 -11.45 -9.09 -17.44
N GLU A 149 -12.16 -8.19 -18.12
CA GLU A 149 -13.13 -7.31 -17.49
C GLU A 149 -14.40 -8.09 -17.13
N LYS A 150 -14.83 -7.97 -15.87
CA LYS A 150 -16.15 -8.43 -15.43
C LYS A 150 -16.98 -7.20 -15.09
N GLU A 151 -18.13 -7.10 -15.74
CA GLU A 151 -19.12 -6.11 -15.34
C GLU A 151 -19.70 -6.50 -13.98
N CYS A 152 -19.54 -5.62 -12.99
CA CYS A 152 -20.22 -5.72 -11.71
C CYS A 152 -21.47 -4.86 -11.78
N THR A 153 -22.64 -5.47 -11.83
CA THR A 153 -23.90 -4.78 -11.60
C THR A 153 -24.07 -4.57 -10.10
N PHE A 154 -24.28 -3.34 -9.70
CA PHE A 154 -24.70 -3.01 -8.33
C PHE A 154 -26.21 -3.23 -8.24
N ASP A 155 -26.64 -4.29 -7.54
CA ASP A 155 -28.03 -4.47 -7.07
C ASP A 155 -28.19 -3.79 -5.72
#